data_fdf4755d0452804e5472595341e56d70
#
_entry.id   fdf4755d0452804e5472595341e56d70
#
_cell.length_a   1.000
_cell.length_b   1.000
_cell.length_c   1.000
_cell.angle_alpha   90.00
_cell.angle_beta   90.00
_cell.angle_gamma   90.00
#
_symmetry.space_group_name_H-M   'P 1'
#
loop_
_entity.id
_entity.type
_entity.pdbx_description
1 polymer ?
#
loop_
_entity_poly.entity_id
_entity_poly.type
_entity_poly.pdbx_seq_one_letter_code
_entity_poly.pdbx_strand_id
1 'polypeptide(L)'
;MPSYSLEGPKWTTRVVTWSFAGPGGVFSAAVTPAYQSAVQRAVAAWDDAAGITLVQVADSAAADIRIGFSRFGLGAAQIGLTNYSYVPGAAAAFLPGVTVAVEDPSEREVVGGIYAGTQTSLAQVALHEVGHALGLGHAADPAAVMHPVATTANQVFDGTDLDGIHALYGAPAFSMTDTATGASSHPDGTAYTGPVSYLQQQFILAGPDGVAVAAQAPNVFIHTGSGNDAISVSSGQNVLDGGQGSNFLVGGGGNDTFFLDGRGGQVTWGTLVNFHPGDTATLWGFMGGTSTYAWADGEGAAGFTGRTLHADLTGGGGVTASVTFAGLTAADTGRFSITTGAVGGSPYLAITSVG
;
A
#
# COMPACT_ATOMS: atom_id res chain seq x y z
N MET A 1 -3.18 27.99 2.88
CA MET A 1 -2.92 27.41 4.22
C MET A 1 -3.31 25.95 4.10
N PRO A 2 -2.65 25.02 4.79
CA PRO A 2 -3.08 23.63 4.77
C PRO A 2 -4.54 23.55 5.24
N SER A 3 -5.30 22.64 4.66
CA SER A 3 -6.72 22.40 5.00
C SER A 3 -6.88 21.56 6.28
N TYR A 4 -5.81 20.85 6.68
CA TYR A 4 -5.74 20.04 7.90
C TYR A 4 -5.24 20.84 9.11
N SER A 5 -5.47 20.33 10.30
CA SER A 5 -4.95 20.80 11.58
C SER A 5 -4.18 19.68 12.29
N LEU A 6 -3.22 20.05 13.13
CA LEU A 6 -2.42 19.12 13.92
C LEU A 6 -2.56 19.41 15.41
N GLU A 7 -2.56 18.36 16.25
CA GLU A 7 -2.59 18.48 17.72
C GLU A 7 -1.27 19.01 18.30
N GLY A 8 -0.18 18.86 17.56
CA GLY A 8 1.17 19.25 17.96
C GLY A 8 2.09 18.06 18.23
N PRO A 9 1.79 17.15 19.17
CA PRO A 9 2.60 15.94 19.36
C PRO A 9 2.36 14.93 18.24
N LYS A 10 3.37 14.06 18.01
CA LYS A 10 3.30 12.91 17.13
C LYS A 10 4.10 11.74 17.67
N TRP A 11 3.91 10.56 17.16
CA TRP A 11 4.77 9.41 17.45
C TRP A 11 6.13 9.59 16.78
N THR A 12 7.21 9.26 17.50
CA THR A 12 8.59 9.35 17.01
C THR A 12 9.14 8.00 16.55
N THR A 13 8.41 6.92 16.81
CA THR A 13 8.70 5.56 16.34
C THR A 13 7.94 5.28 15.04
N ARG A 14 8.47 4.40 14.19
CA ARG A 14 7.75 3.94 12.99
C ARG A 14 6.73 2.84 13.27
N VAL A 15 6.83 2.20 14.44
CA VAL A 15 5.85 1.20 14.89
C VAL A 15 5.16 1.76 16.12
N VAL A 16 3.84 1.79 16.10
CA VAL A 16 2.96 2.24 17.18
C VAL A 16 2.07 1.07 17.58
N THR A 17 2.12 0.67 18.83
CA THR A 17 1.32 -0.44 19.33
C THR A 17 -0.06 0.02 19.77
N TRP A 18 -1.08 -0.79 19.52
CA TRP A 18 -2.42 -0.51 20.00
C TRP A 18 -3.10 -1.76 20.58
N SER A 19 -4.04 -1.57 21.50
CA SER A 19 -4.76 -2.66 22.18
C SER A 19 -6.22 -2.34 22.40
N PHE A 20 -7.06 -3.38 22.54
CA PHE A 20 -8.38 -3.22 23.16
C PHE A 20 -8.23 -3.16 24.66
N ALA A 21 -8.58 -2.01 25.25
CA ALA A 21 -8.49 -1.78 26.68
C ALA A 21 -9.56 -2.55 27.44
N GLY A 22 -9.20 -3.14 28.58
CA GLY A 22 -10.14 -3.60 29.58
C GLY A 22 -10.83 -2.43 30.31
N PRO A 23 -11.92 -2.70 31.07
CA PRO A 23 -12.61 -1.67 31.87
C PRO A 23 -11.69 -1.10 32.96
N GLY A 24 -11.79 0.22 33.16
CA GLY A 24 -11.01 0.95 34.16
C GLY A 24 -10.47 2.29 33.62
N GLY A 25 -10.19 3.22 34.49
CA GLY A 25 -9.82 4.58 34.12
C GLY A 25 -10.94 5.29 33.36
N VAL A 26 -10.73 5.64 32.10
CA VAL A 26 -11.72 6.30 31.24
C VAL A 26 -12.70 5.31 30.60
N PHE A 27 -12.45 4.00 30.67
CA PHE A 27 -13.24 2.99 29.96
C PHE A 27 -14.31 2.36 30.86
N SER A 28 -15.57 2.39 30.42
CA SER A 28 -16.68 1.69 31.06
C SER A 28 -16.66 0.19 30.76
N ALA A 29 -16.22 -0.19 29.54
CA ALA A 29 -16.18 -1.57 29.06
C ALA A 29 -15.08 -1.75 28.00
N ALA A 30 -14.65 -3.01 27.83
CA ALA A 30 -13.83 -3.39 26.67
C ALA A 30 -14.67 -3.42 25.39
N VAL A 31 -14.03 -3.19 24.23
CA VAL A 31 -14.69 -3.41 22.93
C VAL A 31 -14.99 -4.89 22.79
N THR A 32 -16.29 -5.21 22.73
CA THR A 32 -16.74 -6.61 22.63
C THR A 32 -16.48 -7.17 21.22
N PRO A 33 -16.36 -8.51 21.06
CA PRO A 33 -16.07 -9.15 19.77
C PRO A 33 -17.00 -8.71 18.63
N ALA A 34 -18.27 -8.37 18.93
CA ALA A 34 -19.24 -7.88 17.95
C ALA A 34 -18.82 -6.55 17.28
N TYR A 35 -18.01 -5.74 17.95
CA TYR A 35 -17.58 -4.42 17.46
C TYR A 35 -16.10 -4.32 17.15
N GLN A 36 -15.29 -5.33 17.52
CA GLN A 36 -13.84 -5.31 17.30
C GLN A 36 -13.47 -5.12 15.83
N SER A 37 -14.17 -5.80 14.91
CA SER A 37 -13.91 -5.66 13.47
C SER A 37 -14.15 -4.24 12.94
N ALA A 38 -15.06 -3.46 13.52
CA ALA A 38 -15.28 -2.08 13.13
C ALA A 38 -14.13 -1.17 13.56
N VAL A 39 -13.63 -1.36 14.79
CA VAL A 39 -12.46 -0.63 15.30
C VAL A 39 -11.18 -1.06 14.56
N GLN A 40 -10.98 -2.34 14.32
CA GLN A 40 -9.83 -2.85 13.56
C GLN A 40 -9.77 -2.26 12.17
N ARG A 41 -10.90 -2.15 11.45
CA ARG A 41 -10.94 -1.48 10.13
C ARG A 41 -10.58 0.01 10.22
N ALA A 42 -11.00 0.70 11.28
CA ALA A 42 -10.64 2.10 11.48
C ALA A 42 -9.12 2.28 11.71
N VAL A 43 -8.51 1.40 12.52
CA VAL A 43 -7.05 1.42 12.72
C VAL A 43 -6.31 1.03 11.45
N ALA A 44 -6.77 -0.02 10.73
CA ALA A 44 -6.16 -0.45 9.49
C ALA A 44 -6.22 0.63 8.39
N ALA A 45 -7.28 1.41 8.32
CA ALA A 45 -7.38 2.52 7.37
C ALA A 45 -6.29 3.59 7.61
N TRP A 46 -5.98 3.92 8.87
CA TRP A 46 -4.87 4.82 9.19
C TRP A 46 -3.50 4.17 8.97
N ASP A 47 -3.35 2.88 9.27
CA ASP A 47 -2.15 2.12 8.95
C ASP A 47 -1.84 2.16 7.45
N ASP A 48 -2.86 1.95 6.63
CA ASP A 48 -2.77 2.02 5.17
C ASP A 48 -2.42 3.44 4.65
N ALA A 49 -2.85 4.49 5.34
CA ALA A 49 -2.64 5.87 4.93
C ALA A 49 -1.33 6.48 5.45
N ALA A 50 -0.82 6.03 6.59
CA ALA A 50 0.31 6.65 7.28
C ALA A 50 1.65 5.97 6.96
N GLY A 51 2.75 6.73 6.99
CA GLY A 51 4.11 6.19 6.88
C GLY A 51 4.64 5.56 8.18
N ILE A 52 3.74 5.08 9.05
CA ILE A 52 4.02 4.31 10.29
C ILE A 52 3.19 3.03 10.27
N THR A 53 3.54 2.06 11.12
CA THR A 53 2.84 0.78 11.23
C THR A 53 2.11 0.68 12.56
N LEU A 54 0.82 0.32 12.54
CA LEU A 54 -0.04 0.17 13.72
C LEU A 54 -0.20 -1.32 14.07
N VAL A 55 0.42 -1.77 15.15
CA VAL A 55 0.47 -3.19 15.54
C VAL A 55 -0.44 -3.47 16.72
N GLN A 56 -1.42 -4.38 16.54
CA GLN A 56 -2.26 -4.83 17.66
C GLN A 56 -1.47 -5.71 18.63
N VAL A 57 -1.56 -5.39 19.92
CA VAL A 57 -0.93 -6.14 21.00
C VAL A 57 -1.95 -6.50 22.09
N ALA A 58 -1.56 -7.38 23.02
CA ALA A 58 -2.33 -7.61 24.25
C ALA A 58 -2.43 -6.33 25.08
N ASP A 59 -3.55 -6.10 25.76
CA ASP A 59 -3.75 -4.89 26.58
C ASP A 59 -2.74 -4.82 27.72
N SER A 60 -2.09 -3.68 27.79
CA SER A 60 -1.19 -3.32 28.88
C SER A 60 -1.04 -1.80 28.98
N ALA A 61 -0.58 -1.30 30.11
CA ALA A 61 -0.26 0.12 30.28
C ALA A 61 0.91 0.60 29.40
N ALA A 62 1.65 -0.33 28.79
CA ALA A 62 2.77 -0.04 27.89
C ALA A 62 2.34 0.03 26.41
N ALA A 63 1.10 -0.32 26.06
CA ALA A 63 0.58 -0.11 24.73
C ALA A 63 0.51 1.40 24.43
N ASP A 64 0.94 1.81 23.25
CA ASP A 64 0.96 3.23 22.87
C ASP A 64 -0.45 3.81 22.80
N ILE A 65 -1.38 3.09 22.17
CA ILE A 65 -2.79 3.47 22.05
C ILE A 65 -3.66 2.38 22.66
N ARG A 66 -4.62 2.77 23.51
CA ARG A 66 -5.58 1.87 24.12
C ARG A 66 -6.99 2.28 23.76
N ILE A 67 -7.79 1.37 23.21
CA ILE A 67 -9.12 1.62 22.64
C ILE A 67 -10.18 0.88 23.44
N GLY A 68 -11.20 1.58 23.95
CA GLY A 68 -12.27 0.99 24.75
C GLY A 68 -13.56 1.78 24.66
N PHE A 69 -14.62 1.27 25.29
CA PHE A 69 -15.89 1.95 25.40
C PHE A 69 -15.95 2.88 26.61
N SER A 70 -16.62 4.02 26.44
CA SER A 70 -16.92 4.96 27.53
C SER A 70 -18.37 5.44 27.45
N ARG A 71 -18.93 5.85 28.57
CA ARG A 71 -20.28 6.42 28.67
C ARG A 71 -20.18 7.92 28.70
N PHE A 72 -20.71 8.58 27.67
CA PHE A 72 -20.71 10.04 27.58
C PHE A 72 -22.03 10.65 28.04
N GLY A 73 -23.07 9.85 28.26
CA GLY A 73 -24.41 10.27 28.63
C GLY A 73 -25.35 10.42 27.43
N LEU A 74 -26.58 9.94 27.53
CA LEU A 74 -27.55 9.89 26.45
C LEU A 74 -27.91 11.26 25.82
N GLY A 75 -27.65 12.34 26.52
CA GLY A 75 -27.87 13.73 26.03
C GLY A 75 -26.63 14.40 25.46
N ALA A 76 -25.47 13.75 25.52
CA ALA A 76 -24.22 14.33 25.02
C ALA A 76 -24.19 14.33 23.49
N ALA A 77 -23.70 15.42 22.93
CA ALA A 77 -23.35 15.48 21.51
C ALA A 77 -22.04 14.71 21.21
N GLN A 78 -21.19 14.55 22.23
CA GLN A 78 -19.94 13.81 22.15
C GLN A 78 -20.17 12.32 22.23
N ILE A 79 -19.60 11.56 21.31
CA ILE A 79 -19.68 10.10 21.19
C ILE A 79 -18.30 9.44 21.00
N GLY A 80 -17.23 10.24 21.09
CA GLY A 80 -15.86 9.81 21.08
C GLY A 80 -14.97 10.79 21.83
N LEU A 81 -13.84 10.34 22.33
CA LEU A 81 -12.86 11.17 23.04
C LEU A 81 -11.48 10.53 23.02
N THR A 82 -10.49 11.27 22.56
CA THR A 82 -9.09 10.89 22.66
C THR A 82 -8.38 11.72 23.71
N ASN A 83 -7.73 11.05 24.69
CA ASN A 83 -6.87 11.72 25.68
C ASN A 83 -5.44 11.24 25.55
N TYR A 84 -4.50 12.15 25.70
CA TYR A 84 -3.08 11.85 25.59
C TYR A 84 -2.24 12.69 26.53
N SER A 85 -1.04 12.18 26.83
CA SER A 85 0.06 12.92 27.42
C SER A 85 1.21 12.96 26.43
N TYR A 86 2.02 14.02 26.51
CA TYR A 86 3.14 14.20 25.60
C TYR A 86 4.32 14.92 26.24
N VAL A 87 5.50 14.74 25.66
CA VAL A 87 6.69 15.53 26.00
C VAL A 87 6.65 16.82 25.20
N PRO A 88 6.57 18.00 25.83
CA PRO A 88 6.53 19.27 25.12
C PRO A 88 7.90 19.63 24.53
N GLY A 89 7.91 20.43 23.47
CA GLY A 89 9.12 20.96 22.82
C GLY A 89 8.94 21.13 21.31
N ALA A 90 10.02 21.48 20.63
CA ALA A 90 10.02 21.65 19.16
C ALA A 90 9.71 20.33 18.42
N ALA A 91 9.99 19.20 19.05
CA ALA A 91 9.63 17.85 18.57
C ALA A 91 8.72 17.19 19.60
N ALA A 92 7.53 17.78 19.82
CA ALA A 92 6.56 17.24 20.76
C ALA A 92 6.22 15.78 20.41
N ALA A 93 6.30 14.88 21.39
CA ALA A 93 6.12 13.45 21.20
C ALA A 93 5.08 12.88 22.16
N PHE A 94 4.17 12.04 21.65
CA PHE A 94 3.26 11.30 22.51
C PHE A 94 4.00 10.39 23.48
N LEU A 95 3.42 10.23 24.66
CA LEU A 95 3.80 9.18 25.61
C LEU A 95 2.85 7.98 25.44
N PRO A 96 3.32 6.74 25.70
CA PRO A 96 2.46 5.56 25.70
C PRO A 96 1.25 5.72 26.62
N GLY A 97 0.14 5.04 26.30
CA GLY A 97 -1.11 5.09 27.05
C GLY A 97 -2.09 6.15 26.56
N VAL A 98 -1.97 6.62 25.32
CA VAL A 98 -3.04 7.39 24.67
C VAL A 98 -4.34 6.58 24.72
N THR A 99 -5.45 7.20 25.15
CA THR A 99 -6.73 6.50 25.26
C THR A 99 -7.72 7.00 24.21
N VAL A 100 -8.28 6.07 23.46
CA VAL A 100 -9.35 6.28 22.47
C VAL A 100 -10.64 5.68 23.04
N ALA A 101 -11.54 6.54 23.45
CA ALA A 101 -12.83 6.17 24.01
C ALA A 101 -13.94 6.36 22.98
N VAL A 102 -14.72 5.32 22.73
CA VAL A 102 -15.87 5.31 21.82
C VAL A 102 -17.13 5.08 22.63
N GLU A 103 -18.27 5.70 22.26
CA GLU A 103 -19.55 5.56 22.98
C GLU A 103 -19.92 4.09 23.21
N ASP A 104 -20.27 3.76 24.46
CA ASP A 104 -20.63 2.42 24.89
C ASP A 104 -21.99 2.02 24.27
N PRO A 105 -22.05 0.92 23.47
CA PRO A 105 -23.30 0.42 22.93
C PRO A 105 -24.36 0.02 23.97
N SER A 106 -23.97 -0.18 25.23
CA SER A 106 -24.91 -0.41 26.33
C SER A 106 -25.62 0.87 26.80
N GLU A 107 -25.06 2.04 26.50
CA GLU A 107 -25.67 3.33 26.76
C GLU A 107 -26.42 3.85 25.53
N ARG A 108 -25.81 3.80 24.36
CA ARG A 108 -26.44 4.15 23.08
C ARG A 108 -26.37 2.96 22.13
N GLU A 109 -27.50 2.30 21.94
CA GLU A 109 -27.59 1.10 21.11
C GLU A 109 -27.00 1.32 19.71
N VAL A 110 -26.31 0.29 19.17
CA VAL A 110 -25.78 0.27 17.80
C VAL A 110 -26.55 -0.75 16.98
N VAL A 111 -27.27 -0.28 15.98
CA VAL A 111 -28.06 -1.09 15.06
C VAL A 111 -27.48 -0.98 13.65
N GLY A 112 -27.09 -2.10 13.06
CA GLY A 112 -26.44 -2.11 11.74
C GLY A 112 -25.13 -1.30 11.68
N GLY A 113 -24.43 -1.20 12.83
CA GLY A 113 -23.19 -0.42 12.94
C GLY A 113 -23.40 1.07 13.25
N ILE A 114 -24.63 1.57 13.29
CA ILE A 114 -24.99 2.99 13.47
C ILE A 114 -25.56 3.21 14.88
N TYR A 115 -25.14 4.25 15.57
CA TYR A 115 -25.68 4.65 16.86
C TYR A 115 -27.14 5.10 16.74
N ALA A 116 -28.01 4.54 17.58
CA ALA A 116 -29.44 4.81 17.56
C ALA A 116 -29.74 6.33 17.69
N GLY A 117 -30.63 6.84 16.82
CA GLY A 117 -30.98 8.26 16.74
C GLY A 117 -29.96 9.15 16.04
N THR A 118 -28.96 8.58 15.40
CA THR A 118 -27.93 9.30 14.63
C THR A 118 -27.77 8.72 13.23
N GLN A 119 -26.90 9.32 12.41
CA GLN A 119 -26.41 8.76 11.15
C GLN A 119 -24.93 8.34 11.26
N THR A 120 -24.37 8.35 12.46
CA THR A 120 -22.96 8.12 12.73
C THR A 120 -22.72 6.67 13.09
N SER A 121 -21.77 6.03 12.42
CA SER A 121 -21.37 4.66 12.72
C SER A 121 -20.30 4.60 13.82
N LEU A 122 -20.25 3.49 14.56
CA LEU A 122 -19.18 3.22 15.52
C LEU A 122 -17.80 3.21 14.82
N ALA A 123 -17.73 2.68 13.59
CA ALA A 123 -16.50 2.70 12.80
C ALA A 123 -16.05 4.13 12.46
N GLN A 124 -16.97 5.03 12.13
CA GLN A 124 -16.67 6.43 11.84
C GLN A 124 -16.12 7.15 13.07
N VAL A 125 -16.73 6.92 14.25
CA VAL A 125 -16.23 7.49 15.51
C VAL A 125 -14.83 6.96 15.82
N ALA A 126 -14.61 5.65 15.71
CA ALA A 126 -13.30 5.06 15.92
C ALA A 126 -12.26 5.61 14.94
N LEU A 127 -12.63 5.80 13.66
CA LEU A 127 -11.74 6.38 12.64
C LEU A 127 -11.32 7.80 13.00
N HIS A 128 -12.26 8.65 13.42
CA HIS A 128 -11.99 10.02 13.86
C HIS A 128 -11.08 10.06 15.09
N GLU A 129 -11.41 9.30 16.13
CA GLU A 129 -10.66 9.32 17.38
C GLU A 129 -9.25 8.73 17.24
N VAL A 130 -9.06 7.71 16.40
CA VAL A 130 -7.71 7.22 16.08
C VAL A 130 -6.90 8.29 15.36
N GLY A 131 -7.49 9.12 14.50
CA GLY A 131 -6.82 10.27 13.89
C GLY A 131 -6.23 11.23 14.93
N HIS A 132 -6.97 11.54 16.01
CA HIS A 132 -6.44 12.31 17.14
C HIS A 132 -5.30 11.59 17.85
N ALA A 133 -5.42 10.28 18.07
CA ALA A 133 -4.35 9.47 18.68
C ALA A 133 -3.07 9.42 17.83
N LEU A 134 -3.18 9.77 16.55
CA LEU A 134 -2.06 9.92 15.63
C LEU A 134 -1.55 11.37 15.52
N GLY A 135 -2.21 12.35 16.13
CA GLY A 135 -1.78 13.75 16.18
C GLY A 135 -2.50 14.68 15.20
N LEU A 136 -3.56 14.22 14.54
CA LEU A 136 -4.41 15.06 13.73
C LEU A 136 -5.38 15.87 14.61
N GLY A 137 -5.51 17.15 14.36
CA GLY A 137 -6.53 18.00 14.94
C GLY A 137 -7.77 18.06 14.04
N HIS A 138 -8.81 18.78 14.51
CA HIS A 138 -10.03 18.94 13.73
C HIS A 138 -9.78 19.69 12.42
N ALA A 139 -10.34 19.16 11.32
CA ALA A 139 -10.36 19.81 10.01
C ALA A 139 -11.59 20.73 9.84
N ALA A 140 -11.43 21.78 9.06
CA ALA A 140 -12.53 22.66 8.72
C ALA A 140 -13.42 22.12 7.58
N ASP A 141 -12.88 21.21 6.75
CA ASP A 141 -13.60 20.60 5.64
C ASP A 141 -14.67 19.62 6.15
N PRO A 142 -15.97 19.82 5.82
CA PRO A 142 -17.03 18.91 6.24
C PRO A 142 -16.95 17.49 5.65
N ALA A 143 -16.15 17.28 4.59
CA ALA A 143 -15.93 15.98 3.98
C ALA A 143 -14.81 15.20 4.66
N ALA A 144 -13.92 15.86 5.42
CA ALA A 144 -12.84 15.21 6.14
C ALA A 144 -13.35 14.38 7.31
N VAL A 145 -12.78 13.21 7.52
CA VAL A 145 -13.01 12.36 8.71
C VAL A 145 -12.71 13.16 9.98
N MET A 146 -11.67 14.00 9.96
CA MET A 146 -11.29 14.83 11.10
C MET A 146 -12.17 16.07 11.31
N HIS A 147 -13.29 16.24 10.59
CA HIS A 147 -14.26 17.26 10.90
C HIS A 147 -14.98 16.95 12.23
N PRO A 148 -15.17 17.94 13.15
CA PRO A 148 -15.69 17.68 14.50
C PRO A 148 -17.14 17.19 14.55
N VAL A 149 -17.87 17.29 13.44
CA VAL A 149 -19.25 16.80 13.33
C VAL A 149 -19.32 15.64 12.36
N ALA A 150 -19.66 14.46 12.86
CA ALA A 150 -19.84 13.27 12.06
C ALA A 150 -21.14 13.35 11.22
N THR A 151 -21.03 13.09 9.93
CA THR A 151 -22.12 13.12 8.94
C THR A 151 -21.95 11.94 7.97
N THR A 152 -22.89 11.79 7.03
CA THR A 152 -22.75 10.81 5.95
C THR A 152 -21.70 11.21 4.90
N ALA A 153 -21.21 12.45 4.91
CA ALA A 153 -20.22 12.95 3.96
C ALA A 153 -18.76 12.65 4.36
N ASN A 154 -18.49 12.40 5.65
CA ASN A 154 -17.14 12.21 6.19
C ASN A 154 -16.92 10.82 6.83
N GLN A 155 -17.37 9.78 6.14
CA GLN A 155 -17.23 8.39 6.58
C GLN A 155 -15.94 7.73 6.09
N VAL A 156 -15.25 8.33 5.13
CA VAL A 156 -13.99 7.88 4.52
C VAL A 156 -13.05 9.07 4.41
N PHE A 157 -11.75 8.80 4.31
CA PHE A 157 -10.75 9.86 4.15
C PHE A 157 -11.00 10.71 2.91
N ASP A 158 -10.79 12.00 3.07
CA ASP A 158 -10.62 12.93 1.96
C ASP A 158 -9.14 13.36 1.80
N GLY A 159 -8.87 14.27 0.86
CA GLY A 159 -7.54 14.81 0.65
C GLY A 159 -6.97 15.54 1.86
N THR A 160 -7.83 16.15 2.70
CA THR A 160 -7.42 16.90 3.91
C THR A 160 -6.86 15.97 4.98
N ASP A 161 -7.52 14.82 5.20
CA ASP A 161 -7.08 13.80 6.16
C ASP A 161 -5.73 13.20 5.73
N LEU A 162 -5.61 12.86 4.42
CA LEU A 162 -4.38 12.30 3.86
C LEU A 162 -3.22 13.30 3.90
N ASP A 163 -3.43 14.55 3.54
CA ASP A 163 -2.42 15.59 3.64
C ASP A 163 -1.92 15.78 5.07
N GLY A 164 -2.85 15.72 6.05
CA GLY A 164 -2.53 15.84 7.46
C GLY A 164 -1.67 14.69 7.98
N ILE A 165 -2.05 13.44 7.71
CA ILE A 165 -1.30 12.27 8.15
C ILE A 165 0.06 12.18 7.47
N HIS A 166 0.16 12.53 6.20
CA HIS A 166 1.41 12.57 5.46
C HIS A 166 2.35 13.69 5.97
N ALA A 167 1.82 14.81 6.44
CA ALA A 167 2.63 15.86 7.08
C ALA A 167 3.25 15.39 8.40
N LEU A 168 2.59 14.47 9.13
CA LEU A 168 3.12 13.88 10.36
C LEU A 168 4.13 12.77 10.11
N TYR A 169 3.82 11.81 9.23
CA TYR A 169 4.54 10.54 9.11
C TYR A 169 5.06 10.22 7.72
N GLY A 170 4.76 11.04 6.70
CA GLY A 170 4.99 10.71 5.30
C GLY A 170 3.92 9.75 4.76
N ALA A 171 3.91 9.59 3.44
CA ALA A 171 3.16 8.51 2.81
C ALA A 171 3.85 7.16 3.08
N PRO A 172 3.12 6.03 3.04
CA PRO A 172 3.72 4.70 3.15
C PRO A 172 4.82 4.50 2.10
N ALA A 173 5.99 4.05 2.55
CA ALA A 173 7.11 3.80 1.64
C ALA A 173 6.85 2.60 0.72
N PHE A 174 6.03 1.67 1.16
CA PHE A 174 5.62 0.47 0.43
C PHE A 174 4.23 0.06 0.89
N SER A 175 3.35 -0.25 -0.05
CA SER A 175 2.02 -0.81 0.22
C SER A 175 1.76 -2.01 -0.69
N MET A 176 1.05 -3.00 -0.15
CA MET A 176 0.61 -4.18 -0.87
C MET A 176 -0.88 -4.39 -0.64
N THR A 177 -1.62 -4.64 -1.70
CA THR A 177 -3.05 -4.99 -1.64
C THR A 177 -3.25 -6.35 -2.30
N ASP A 178 -3.84 -7.29 -1.58
CA ASP A 178 -4.33 -8.55 -2.14
C ASP A 178 -5.51 -8.25 -3.08
N THR A 179 -5.40 -8.62 -4.35
CA THR A 179 -6.39 -8.26 -5.37
C THR A 179 -7.69 -9.06 -5.27
N ALA A 180 -7.67 -10.22 -4.60
CA ALA A 180 -8.85 -11.06 -4.42
C ALA A 180 -9.70 -10.61 -3.22
N THR A 181 -9.06 -10.18 -2.13
CA THR A 181 -9.73 -9.81 -0.88
C THR A 181 -9.87 -8.30 -0.69
N GLY A 182 -9.03 -7.50 -1.37
CA GLY A 182 -8.88 -6.05 -1.17
C GLY A 182 -8.18 -5.69 0.15
N ALA A 183 -7.59 -6.68 0.85
CA ALA A 183 -6.86 -6.43 2.08
C ALA A 183 -5.52 -5.76 1.78
N SER A 184 -5.25 -4.65 2.43
CA SER A 184 -3.98 -3.91 2.33
C SER A 184 -3.06 -4.21 3.51
N SER A 185 -1.76 -4.08 3.28
CA SER A 185 -0.71 -4.21 4.29
C SER A 185 0.54 -3.43 3.88
N HIS A 186 1.39 -3.12 4.86
CA HIS A 186 2.67 -2.42 4.66
C HIS A 186 3.82 -3.30 5.14
N PRO A 187 4.21 -4.35 4.36
CA PRO A 187 5.32 -5.20 4.75
C PRO A 187 6.61 -4.39 4.83
N ASP A 188 7.39 -4.65 5.87
CA ASP A 188 8.73 -4.09 6.00
C ASP A 188 9.68 -4.68 4.95
N GLY A 189 10.43 -3.81 4.27
CA GLY A 189 11.51 -4.24 3.41
C GLY A 189 12.71 -4.70 4.23
N THR A 190 13.42 -5.71 3.73
CA THR A 190 14.72 -6.09 4.27
C THR A 190 15.86 -5.44 3.49
N ALA A 191 17.05 -5.33 4.09
CA ALA A 191 18.23 -4.84 3.36
C ALA A 191 18.51 -5.75 2.17
N TYR A 192 18.75 -5.16 0.99
CA TYR A 192 19.14 -5.92 -0.19
C TYR A 192 20.55 -6.48 -0.03
N THR A 193 20.72 -7.78 -0.24
CA THR A 193 22.00 -8.48 -0.10
C THR A 193 22.50 -9.13 -1.39
N GLY A 194 21.81 -8.87 -2.51
CA GLY A 194 22.17 -9.41 -3.83
C GLY A 194 23.30 -8.65 -4.52
N PRO A 195 23.64 -9.01 -5.77
CA PRO A 195 24.79 -8.49 -6.50
C PRO A 195 24.61 -7.08 -7.09
N VAL A 196 23.41 -6.52 -7.07
CA VAL A 196 23.10 -5.23 -7.70
C VAL A 196 23.35 -4.11 -6.68
N SER A 197 24.46 -3.41 -6.83
CA SER A 197 25.01 -2.50 -5.81
C SER A 197 24.21 -1.23 -5.52
N TYR A 198 23.33 -0.80 -6.43
CA TYR A 198 22.50 0.37 -6.21
C TYR A 198 21.21 0.07 -5.44
N LEU A 199 20.80 -1.21 -5.34
CA LEU A 199 19.60 -1.60 -4.58
C LEU A 199 19.87 -1.52 -3.07
N GLN A 200 18.93 -0.95 -2.33
CA GLN A 200 19.04 -0.71 -0.89
C GLN A 200 18.14 -1.63 -0.08
N GLN A 201 16.93 -1.89 -0.57
CA GLN A 201 15.93 -2.72 0.09
C GLN A 201 15.37 -3.77 -0.86
N GLN A 202 14.86 -4.85 -0.29
CA GLN A 202 14.11 -5.86 -1.04
C GLN A 202 12.78 -6.20 -0.35
N PHE A 203 11.78 -6.45 -1.17
CA PHE A 203 10.45 -6.92 -0.80
C PHE A 203 10.20 -8.23 -1.54
N ILE A 204 10.18 -9.34 -0.79
CA ILE A 204 9.95 -10.67 -1.33
C ILE A 204 8.58 -11.12 -0.83
N LEU A 205 7.60 -11.07 -1.73
CA LEU A 205 6.23 -11.49 -1.48
C LEU A 205 6.04 -12.86 -2.12
N ALA A 206 5.86 -13.89 -1.33
CA ALA A 206 5.66 -15.24 -1.84
C ALA A 206 4.17 -15.59 -1.77
N GLY A 207 3.59 -16.02 -2.89
CA GLY A 207 2.20 -16.47 -2.91
C GLY A 207 1.69 -16.71 -4.33
N PRO A 208 0.60 -17.50 -4.47
CA PRO A 208 -0.05 -17.73 -5.75
C PRO A 208 -1.11 -16.65 -6.08
N ASP A 209 -1.50 -15.84 -5.10
CA ASP A 209 -2.57 -14.85 -5.25
C ASP A 209 -2.03 -13.56 -5.87
N GLY A 210 -2.84 -12.91 -6.70
CA GLY A 210 -2.46 -11.64 -7.31
C GLY A 210 -2.37 -10.53 -6.28
N VAL A 211 -1.30 -9.73 -6.34
CA VAL A 211 -1.08 -8.58 -5.47
C VAL A 211 -0.85 -7.30 -6.27
N ALA A 212 -1.32 -6.18 -5.73
CA ALA A 212 -0.99 -4.85 -6.23
C ALA A 212 -0.02 -4.18 -5.26
N VAL A 213 1.14 -3.78 -5.75
CA VAL A 213 2.23 -3.18 -4.97
C VAL A 213 2.48 -1.76 -5.43
N ALA A 214 2.59 -0.82 -4.50
CA ALA A 214 3.07 0.53 -4.75
C ALA A 214 4.27 0.84 -3.84
N ALA A 215 5.43 1.18 -4.42
CA ALA A 215 6.62 1.54 -3.67
C ALA A 215 7.03 3.00 -3.94
N GLN A 216 7.15 3.78 -2.85
CA GLN A 216 7.65 5.15 -2.85
C GLN A 216 9.16 5.20 -2.56
N ALA A 217 9.68 4.15 -1.89
CA ALA A 217 11.11 4.03 -1.63
C ALA A 217 11.87 3.83 -2.94
N PRO A 218 12.96 4.57 -3.18
CA PRO A 218 13.81 4.36 -4.36
C PRO A 218 14.75 3.16 -4.19
N ASN A 219 15.28 2.66 -5.29
CA ASN A 219 16.32 1.63 -5.32
C ASN A 219 15.92 0.33 -4.62
N VAL A 220 14.75 -0.17 -4.99
CA VAL A 220 14.16 -1.38 -4.40
C VAL A 220 14.17 -2.56 -5.38
N PHE A 221 14.32 -3.75 -4.82
CA PHE A 221 14.01 -5.01 -5.49
C PHE A 221 12.65 -5.50 -5.00
N ILE A 222 11.72 -5.72 -5.90
CA ILE A 222 10.38 -6.24 -5.58
C ILE A 222 10.14 -7.52 -6.34
N HIS A 223 9.81 -8.61 -5.61
CA HIS A 223 9.41 -9.89 -6.18
C HIS A 223 8.06 -10.32 -5.60
N THR A 224 7.06 -10.61 -6.46
CA THR A 224 5.66 -10.82 -6.02
C THR A 224 5.14 -12.25 -6.09
N GLY A 225 5.87 -13.19 -6.64
CA GLY A 225 5.46 -14.61 -6.58
C GLY A 225 4.93 -15.18 -7.90
N SER A 226 3.73 -15.82 -7.92
CA SER A 226 3.24 -16.53 -9.11
C SER A 226 1.82 -16.12 -9.56
N GLY A 227 1.26 -15.08 -8.98
CA GLY A 227 -0.04 -14.49 -9.36
C GLY A 227 0.02 -13.66 -10.63
N ASN A 228 -1.10 -13.01 -10.93
CA ASN A 228 -1.12 -11.91 -11.89
C ASN A 228 -1.00 -10.62 -11.07
N ASP A 229 0.19 -10.04 -11.06
CA ASP A 229 0.58 -9.01 -10.12
C ASP A 229 0.67 -7.64 -10.78
N ALA A 230 0.49 -6.59 -9.99
CA ALA A 230 0.76 -5.22 -10.38
C ALA A 230 1.85 -4.64 -9.47
N ILE A 231 2.92 -4.10 -10.05
CA ILE A 231 3.99 -3.41 -9.32
C ILE A 231 4.13 -2.00 -9.87
N SER A 232 4.13 -1.01 -8.99
CA SER A 232 4.34 0.39 -9.33
C SER A 232 5.44 0.99 -8.46
N VAL A 233 6.40 1.67 -9.07
CA VAL A 233 7.44 2.44 -8.38
C VAL A 233 7.41 3.90 -8.83
N SER A 234 7.82 4.83 -7.94
CA SER A 234 7.76 6.27 -8.24
C SER A 234 9.10 6.89 -8.63
N SER A 235 10.20 6.38 -8.10
CA SER A 235 11.53 6.98 -8.31
C SER A 235 12.66 5.99 -8.04
N GLY A 236 13.89 6.35 -8.39
CA GLY A 236 15.09 5.55 -8.18
C GLY A 236 15.35 4.54 -9.29
N GLN A 237 16.33 3.67 -9.08
CA GLN A 237 16.66 2.55 -9.97
C GLN A 237 16.16 1.26 -9.31
N ASN A 238 15.14 0.65 -9.89
CA ASN A 238 14.44 -0.46 -9.26
C ASN A 238 14.55 -1.73 -10.10
N VAL A 239 14.29 -2.87 -9.46
CA VAL A 239 14.06 -4.14 -10.13
C VAL A 239 12.66 -4.62 -9.77
N LEU A 240 11.80 -4.69 -10.78
CA LEU A 240 10.40 -5.11 -10.67
C LEU A 240 10.28 -6.52 -11.23
N ASP A 241 10.14 -7.50 -10.35
CA ASP A 241 10.01 -8.92 -10.68
C ASP A 241 8.61 -9.40 -10.26
N GLY A 242 7.69 -9.46 -11.21
CA GLY A 242 6.35 -9.99 -11.00
C GLY A 242 6.30 -11.52 -10.88
N GLY A 243 7.45 -12.20 -10.93
CA GLY A 243 7.51 -13.66 -10.91
C GLY A 243 6.81 -14.30 -12.09
N GLN A 244 6.13 -15.43 -11.84
CA GLN A 244 5.32 -16.09 -12.87
C GLN A 244 3.95 -15.40 -13.02
N GLY A 245 3.29 -15.61 -14.16
CA GLY A 245 1.97 -15.04 -14.42
C GLY A 245 2.01 -13.86 -15.41
N SER A 246 0.86 -13.22 -15.55
CA SER A 246 0.70 -12.04 -16.42
C SER A 246 0.72 -10.79 -15.56
N ASN A 247 1.83 -10.03 -15.62
CA ASN A 247 2.11 -8.97 -14.67
C ASN A 247 2.02 -7.58 -15.29
N PHE A 248 1.62 -6.60 -14.48
CA PHE A 248 1.50 -5.20 -14.84
C PHE A 248 2.56 -4.39 -14.07
N LEU A 249 3.59 -3.90 -14.75
CA LEU A 249 4.76 -3.30 -14.13
C LEU A 249 4.90 -1.84 -14.57
N VAL A 250 4.86 -0.94 -13.60
CA VAL A 250 4.95 0.52 -13.82
C VAL A 250 6.28 1.04 -13.31
N GLY A 251 7.14 1.49 -14.21
CA GLY A 251 8.42 2.12 -13.88
C GLY A 251 8.29 3.54 -13.35
N GLY A 252 9.26 3.97 -12.58
CA GLY A 252 9.39 5.31 -12.04
C GLY A 252 10.11 6.29 -12.96
N GLY A 253 10.80 7.25 -12.39
CA GLY A 253 11.59 8.26 -13.13
C GLY A 253 13.08 7.93 -13.28
N GLY A 254 13.54 6.77 -12.79
CA GLY A 254 14.93 6.30 -12.89
C GLY A 254 15.08 5.15 -13.88
N ASN A 255 16.27 4.55 -13.95
CA ASN A 255 16.52 3.41 -14.82
C ASN A 255 16.04 2.13 -14.13
N ASP A 256 14.91 1.59 -14.57
CA ASP A 256 14.31 0.43 -13.98
C ASP A 256 14.61 -0.87 -14.76
N THR A 257 14.63 -1.98 -14.06
CA THR A 257 14.72 -3.31 -14.67
C THR A 257 13.42 -4.07 -14.43
N PHE A 258 12.77 -4.44 -15.52
CA PHE A 258 11.53 -5.22 -15.52
C PHE A 258 11.87 -6.69 -15.80
N PHE A 259 11.54 -7.53 -14.86
CA PHE A 259 11.81 -8.96 -14.92
C PHE A 259 10.52 -9.71 -15.28
N LEU A 260 10.54 -10.45 -16.39
CA LEU A 260 9.40 -11.21 -16.92
C LEU A 260 9.81 -12.68 -17.00
N ASP A 261 9.06 -13.56 -16.34
CA ASP A 261 9.35 -14.98 -16.30
C ASP A 261 8.45 -15.77 -17.25
N GLY A 262 9.02 -16.22 -18.36
CA GLY A 262 8.35 -17.10 -19.33
C GLY A 262 8.61 -18.60 -19.12
N ARG A 263 9.27 -18.99 -18.02
CA ARG A 263 9.72 -20.37 -17.80
C ARG A 263 8.64 -21.30 -17.23
N GLY A 264 7.53 -20.78 -16.76
CA GLY A 264 6.50 -21.54 -16.02
C GLY A 264 5.63 -22.48 -16.87
N GLY A 265 5.82 -22.56 -18.18
CA GLY A 265 5.00 -23.40 -19.08
C GLY A 265 3.58 -22.88 -19.33
N GLN A 266 3.18 -21.78 -18.69
CA GLN A 266 1.96 -21.05 -18.94
C GLN A 266 2.23 -19.94 -19.97
N VAL A 267 1.24 -19.61 -20.78
CA VAL A 267 1.32 -18.42 -21.63
C VAL A 267 1.21 -17.18 -20.75
N THR A 268 2.22 -16.30 -20.78
CA THR A 268 2.27 -15.10 -19.96
C THR A 268 2.18 -13.83 -20.81
N TRP A 269 1.65 -12.76 -20.22
CA TRP A 269 1.57 -11.44 -20.87
C TRP A 269 1.93 -10.35 -19.87
N GLY A 270 3.16 -9.85 -19.95
CA GLY A 270 3.59 -8.70 -19.17
C GLY A 270 3.26 -7.38 -19.84
N THR A 271 2.73 -6.41 -19.08
CA THR A 271 2.52 -5.03 -19.54
C THR A 271 3.47 -4.11 -18.81
N LEU A 272 4.34 -3.40 -19.53
CA LEU A 272 5.29 -2.44 -19.01
C LEU A 272 4.78 -1.03 -19.30
N VAL A 273 4.64 -0.23 -18.26
CA VAL A 273 4.20 1.17 -18.34
C VAL A 273 5.36 2.08 -17.96
N ASN A 274 5.47 3.20 -18.64
CA ASN A 274 6.56 4.16 -18.46
C ASN A 274 7.96 3.57 -18.75
N PHE A 275 8.06 2.73 -19.78
CA PHE A 275 9.33 2.20 -20.25
C PHE A 275 10.06 3.26 -21.09
N HIS A 276 11.17 3.80 -20.59
CA HIS A 276 11.86 4.96 -21.14
C HIS A 276 13.38 4.72 -21.33
N PRO A 277 14.12 5.65 -21.94
CA PRO A 277 15.57 5.52 -22.13
C PRO A 277 16.31 5.23 -20.82
N GLY A 278 17.12 4.17 -20.83
CA GLY A 278 17.84 3.66 -19.67
C GLY A 278 17.21 2.44 -19.01
N ASP A 279 15.91 2.17 -19.27
CA ASP A 279 15.23 1.00 -18.76
C ASP A 279 15.62 -0.28 -19.50
N THR A 280 15.48 -1.40 -18.79
CA THR A 280 15.73 -2.73 -19.35
C THR A 280 14.61 -3.70 -18.98
N ALA A 281 14.04 -4.36 -19.97
CA ALA A 281 13.14 -5.51 -19.78
C ALA A 281 13.90 -6.81 -20.05
N THR A 282 13.75 -7.81 -19.19
CA THR A 282 14.34 -9.13 -19.37
C THR A 282 13.25 -10.20 -19.46
N LEU A 283 13.20 -10.93 -20.56
CA LEU A 283 12.30 -12.08 -20.74
C LEU A 283 13.09 -13.38 -20.54
N TRP A 284 12.85 -14.02 -19.42
CA TRP A 284 13.55 -15.27 -19.03
C TRP A 284 12.91 -16.48 -19.66
N GLY A 285 13.75 -17.46 -20.03
CA GLY A 285 13.37 -18.64 -20.80
C GLY A 285 13.64 -18.48 -22.31
N PHE A 286 14.07 -17.31 -22.77
CA PHE A 286 14.40 -17.09 -24.18
C PHE A 286 15.77 -17.67 -24.53
N MET A 287 15.78 -18.76 -25.29
CA MET A 287 16.99 -19.52 -25.68
C MET A 287 17.45 -19.09 -27.07
N GLY A 288 18.56 -18.38 -27.17
CA GLY A 288 19.15 -17.99 -28.46
C GLY A 288 19.35 -19.19 -29.39
N GLY A 289 18.90 -19.06 -30.62
CA GLY A 289 18.96 -20.14 -31.63
C GLY A 289 17.78 -21.11 -31.65
N THR A 290 16.95 -21.14 -30.59
CA THR A 290 15.73 -21.96 -30.52
C THR A 290 14.50 -21.09 -30.45
N SER A 291 14.48 -20.14 -29.51
CA SER A 291 13.38 -19.20 -29.31
C SER A 291 13.36 -18.17 -30.45
N THR A 292 12.17 -17.73 -30.81
CA THR A 292 11.93 -16.66 -31.80
C THR A 292 11.01 -15.59 -31.23
N TYR A 293 11.01 -14.42 -31.81
CA TYR A 293 10.05 -13.37 -31.46
C TYR A 293 9.58 -12.58 -32.69
N ALA A 294 8.40 -11.99 -32.57
CA ALA A 294 7.82 -11.07 -33.55
C ALA A 294 7.21 -9.85 -32.84
N TRP A 295 7.12 -8.75 -33.55
CA TRP A 295 6.53 -7.52 -33.06
C TRP A 295 5.12 -7.30 -33.61
N ALA A 296 4.20 -6.84 -32.73
CA ALA A 296 2.88 -6.35 -33.08
C ALA A 296 2.66 -4.94 -32.52
N ASP A 297 1.67 -4.23 -33.02
CA ASP A 297 1.30 -2.88 -32.57
C ASP A 297 -0.13 -2.83 -32.06
N GLY A 298 -0.38 -1.93 -31.08
CA GLY A 298 -1.71 -1.62 -30.57
C GLY A 298 -2.33 -2.70 -29.70
N GLU A 299 -1.56 -3.67 -29.26
CA GLU A 299 -1.99 -4.73 -28.35
C GLU A 299 -1.67 -4.39 -26.89
N GLY A 300 -2.31 -5.07 -25.94
CA GLY A 300 -2.11 -4.89 -24.50
C GLY A 300 -3.41 -4.78 -23.73
N ALA A 301 -3.31 -4.48 -22.45
CA ALA A 301 -4.45 -4.25 -21.58
C ALA A 301 -5.24 -3.00 -21.98
N ALA A 302 -6.54 -2.96 -21.68
CA ALA A 302 -7.40 -1.82 -21.99
C ALA A 302 -6.84 -0.52 -21.37
N GLY A 303 -6.59 0.49 -22.20
CA GLY A 303 -5.96 1.75 -21.79
C GLY A 303 -4.42 1.72 -21.73
N PHE A 304 -3.79 0.55 -21.90
CA PHE A 304 -2.33 0.35 -21.85
C PHE A 304 -1.82 -0.45 -23.06
N THR A 305 -2.34 -0.11 -24.24
CA THR A 305 -1.89 -0.72 -25.48
C THR A 305 -0.58 -0.10 -25.97
N GLY A 306 0.19 -0.87 -26.75
CA GLY A 306 1.47 -0.36 -27.26
C GLY A 306 2.18 -1.34 -28.19
N ARG A 307 3.48 -1.18 -28.30
CA ARG A 307 4.37 -2.09 -29.04
C ARG A 307 4.51 -3.39 -28.28
N THR A 308 4.14 -4.51 -28.88
CA THR A 308 4.14 -5.82 -28.21
C THR A 308 5.15 -6.76 -28.89
N LEU A 309 6.00 -7.39 -28.08
CA LEU A 309 6.85 -8.51 -28.49
C LEU A 309 6.14 -9.82 -28.13
N HIS A 310 5.89 -10.67 -29.13
CA HIS A 310 5.43 -12.04 -28.95
C HIS A 310 6.60 -13.00 -29.09
N ALA A 311 6.86 -13.81 -28.08
CA ALA A 311 7.94 -14.78 -28.10
C ALA A 311 7.40 -16.22 -28.11
N ASP A 312 8.00 -17.04 -28.96
CA ASP A 312 7.97 -18.50 -28.86
C ASP A 312 9.25 -18.94 -28.14
N LEU A 313 9.15 -19.28 -26.86
CA LEU A 313 10.28 -19.70 -26.05
C LEU A 313 10.68 -21.17 -26.32
N THR A 314 9.78 -21.96 -26.91
CA THR A 314 9.93 -23.39 -27.11
C THR A 314 10.47 -23.76 -28.49
N GLY A 315 10.34 -22.86 -29.48
CA GLY A 315 10.63 -23.12 -30.88
C GLY A 315 9.58 -23.98 -31.58
N GLY A 316 8.41 -24.16 -30.96
CA GLY A 316 7.29 -24.95 -31.49
C GLY A 316 6.35 -24.19 -32.45
N GLY A 317 6.59 -22.90 -32.67
CA GLY A 317 5.81 -22.04 -33.57
C GLY A 317 4.60 -21.38 -32.92
N GLY A 318 4.39 -21.52 -31.59
CA GLY A 318 3.32 -20.89 -30.84
C GLY A 318 3.84 -19.79 -29.89
N VAL A 319 3.06 -18.71 -29.71
CA VAL A 319 3.40 -17.66 -28.72
C VAL A 319 3.25 -18.23 -27.30
N THR A 320 4.31 -18.14 -26.53
CA THR A 320 4.36 -18.64 -25.13
C THR A 320 4.55 -17.50 -24.12
N ALA A 321 5.06 -16.34 -24.58
CA ALA A 321 5.16 -15.14 -23.74
C ALA A 321 4.97 -13.88 -24.58
N SER A 322 4.34 -12.86 -24.01
CA SER A 322 4.17 -11.56 -24.63
C SER A 322 4.60 -10.43 -23.69
N VAL A 323 5.17 -9.38 -24.26
CA VAL A 323 5.58 -8.18 -23.51
C VAL A 323 5.07 -6.95 -24.27
N THR A 324 4.15 -6.22 -23.66
CA THR A 324 3.64 -4.95 -24.19
C THR A 324 4.38 -3.78 -23.54
N PHE A 325 4.95 -2.92 -24.35
CA PHE A 325 5.51 -1.63 -23.97
C PHE A 325 4.43 -0.56 -24.19
N ALA A 326 3.66 -0.26 -23.15
CA ALA A 326 2.49 0.59 -23.21
C ALA A 326 2.84 2.01 -23.70
N GLY A 327 2.06 2.52 -24.67
CA GLY A 327 2.26 3.84 -25.25
C GLY A 327 3.38 3.93 -26.30
N LEU A 328 4.22 2.90 -26.47
CA LEU A 328 5.26 2.85 -27.50
C LEU A 328 4.69 2.29 -28.82
N THR A 329 5.36 2.63 -29.93
CA THR A 329 4.95 2.30 -31.30
C THR A 329 6.10 1.63 -32.08
N ALA A 330 5.85 1.24 -33.32
CA ALA A 330 6.90 0.72 -34.22
C ALA A 330 8.06 1.70 -34.42
N ALA A 331 7.82 3.02 -34.35
CA ALA A 331 8.88 4.04 -34.47
C ALA A 331 9.88 3.99 -33.31
N ASP A 332 9.44 3.55 -32.13
CA ASP A 332 10.26 3.47 -30.93
C ASP A 332 11.14 2.23 -30.91
N THR A 333 10.81 1.19 -31.70
CA THR A 333 11.60 -0.06 -31.77
C THR A 333 13.05 0.17 -32.22
N GLY A 334 13.29 1.20 -33.02
CA GLY A 334 14.65 1.59 -33.44
C GLY A 334 15.55 2.09 -32.31
N ARG A 335 14.97 2.36 -31.13
CA ARG A 335 15.66 2.77 -29.90
C ARG A 335 15.89 1.60 -28.94
N PHE A 336 15.56 0.37 -29.34
CA PHE A 336 15.79 -0.81 -28.52
C PHE A 336 17.09 -1.51 -28.90
N SER A 337 17.95 -1.70 -27.92
CA SER A 337 19.05 -2.66 -27.99
C SER A 337 18.54 -4.02 -27.50
N ILE A 338 18.58 -5.03 -28.37
CA ILE A 338 18.08 -6.36 -28.06
C ILE A 338 19.26 -7.32 -28.03
N THR A 339 19.48 -8.00 -26.91
CA THR A 339 20.57 -8.95 -26.70
C THR A 339 20.04 -10.22 -26.04
N THR A 340 20.77 -11.31 -26.18
CA THR A 340 20.53 -12.56 -25.46
C THR A 340 21.65 -12.85 -24.49
N GLY A 341 21.32 -13.44 -23.34
CA GLY A 341 22.28 -13.79 -22.31
C GLY A 341 21.83 -15.02 -21.51
N ALA A 342 22.64 -15.40 -20.55
CA ALA A 342 22.29 -16.43 -19.58
C ALA A 342 22.96 -16.15 -18.23
N VAL A 343 22.26 -16.43 -17.14
CA VAL A 343 22.78 -16.34 -15.78
C VAL A 343 22.42 -17.67 -15.06
N GLY A 344 23.44 -18.33 -14.48
CA GLY A 344 23.22 -19.59 -13.77
C GLY A 344 22.62 -20.71 -14.65
N GLY A 345 22.86 -20.67 -15.97
CA GLY A 345 22.27 -21.61 -16.92
C GLY A 345 20.83 -21.22 -17.39
N SER A 346 20.22 -20.18 -16.84
CA SER A 346 18.92 -19.68 -17.27
C SER A 346 19.10 -18.64 -18.38
N PRO A 347 18.61 -18.89 -19.62
CA PRO A 347 18.73 -17.96 -20.73
C PRO A 347 17.66 -16.86 -20.66
N TYR A 348 17.97 -15.69 -21.22
CA TYR A 348 17.05 -14.57 -21.31
C TYR A 348 17.26 -13.72 -22.58
N LEU A 349 16.23 -12.99 -22.95
CA LEU A 349 16.27 -11.86 -23.91
C LEU A 349 16.27 -10.56 -23.08
N ALA A 350 17.19 -9.66 -23.35
CA ALA A 350 17.20 -8.30 -22.77
C ALA A 350 16.83 -7.29 -23.85
N ILE A 351 15.93 -6.39 -23.51
CA ILE A 351 15.48 -5.26 -24.35
C ILE A 351 15.75 -4.00 -23.54
N THR A 352 16.73 -3.21 -23.98
CA THR A 352 17.13 -1.96 -23.31
C THR A 352 16.74 -0.77 -24.18
N SER A 353 16.07 0.22 -23.59
CA SER A 353 15.77 1.48 -24.26
C SER A 353 17.02 2.37 -24.29
N VAL A 354 17.52 2.73 -25.47
CA VAL A 354 18.80 3.44 -25.67
C VAL A 354 18.61 4.85 -26.23
N GLY A 355 17.55 5.54 -25.94
CA GLY A 355 17.38 6.97 -26.22
C GLY A 355 17.17 7.34 -27.70
#